data_097397b0bdc088ec61b26f8a2ffc40b1
#
_entry.id   097397b0bdc088ec61b26f8a2ffc40b1
#
_cell.length_a   1.000
_cell.length_b   1.000
_cell.length_c   1.000
_cell.angle_alpha   90.00
_cell.angle_beta   90.00
_cell.angle_gamma   90.00
#
_symmetry.space_group_name_H-M   'P 1'
#
loop_
_entity.id
_entity.type
_entity.pdbx_description
1 polymer ?
#
loop_
_entity_poly.entity_id
_entity_poly.type
_entity_poly.pdbx_seq_one_letter_code
_entity_poly.pdbx_strand_id
1 'polypeptide(L)' 'MKKLKRITVDPQVMGGKPCIRKMRVTVGTIVGLIGTGKTLEEVLKEYPYLEREDILEALSYAG' A
#
# COMPACT_ATOMS: atom_id res chain seq x y z
N MET A 1 11.30 6.87 16.00
CA MET A 1 11.11 6.15 14.73
C MET A 1 9.64 5.79 14.53
N LYS A 2 9.12 6.09 13.36
CA LYS A 2 7.73 5.83 13.05
C LYS A 2 7.51 4.35 12.75
N LYS A 3 6.51 3.77 13.40
CA LYS A 3 6.17 2.37 13.20
C LYS A 3 5.10 2.24 12.13
N LEU A 4 5.37 1.45 11.09
CA LEU A 4 4.43 1.26 9.98
C LEU A 4 3.49 0.11 10.32
N LYS A 5 2.34 0.45 10.90
CA LYS A 5 1.38 -0.56 11.38
C LYS A 5 0.50 -1.13 10.28
N ARG A 6 0.39 -0.43 9.16
CA ARG A 6 -0.51 -0.82 8.08
C ARG A 6 0.16 -1.70 7.03
N ILE A 7 1.47 -1.85 7.11
CA ILE A 7 2.22 -2.70 6.18
C ILE A 7 2.48 -4.04 6.85
N THR A 8 2.05 -5.12 6.19
CA THR A 8 2.22 -6.47 6.72
C THR A 8 2.98 -7.33 5.73
N VAL A 9 3.75 -8.27 6.26
CA VAL A 9 4.48 -9.25 5.44
C VAL A 9 4.08 -10.62 5.95
N ASP A 10 3.36 -11.37 5.10
CA ASP A 10 2.88 -12.70 5.44
C ASP A 10 3.21 -13.63 4.29
N PRO A 11 4.01 -14.71 4.53
CA PRO A 11 4.39 -15.63 3.45
C PRO A 11 3.19 -16.25 2.73
N GLN A 12 2.03 -16.26 3.37
CA GLN A 12 0.81 -16.84 2.81
C GLN A 12 0.02 -15.84 1.97
N VAL A 13 0.43 -14.56 1.97
CA VAL A 13 -0.28 -13.51 1.25
C VAL A 13 0.67 -12.95 0.20
N MET A 14 0.27 -13.04 -1.07
CA MET A 14 1.02 -12.51 -2.21
C MET A 14 2.48 -12.95 -2.24
N GLY A 15 2.74 -14.19 -1.81
CA GLY A 15 4.09 -14.75 -1.82
C GLY A 15 5.05 -14.08 -0.86
N GLY A 16 4.55 -13.46 0.20
CA GLY A 16 5.38 -12.81 1.21
C GLY A 16 5.74 -11.37 0.88
N LYS A 17 5.14 -10.79 -0.15
CA LYS A 17 5.38 -9.38 -0.49
C LYS A 17 4.72 -8.47 0.54
N PRO A 18 5.32 -7.30 0.83
CA PRO A 18 4.68 -6.34 1.73
C PRO A 18 3.32 -5.92 1.18
N CYS A 19 2.31 -6.01 2.01
CA CYS A 19 0.92 -5.71 1.64
C CYS A 19 0.28 -4.76 2.63
N ILE A 20 -0.87 -4.21 2.23
CA ILE A 20 -1.64 -3.30 3.08
C ILE A 20 -2.57 -4.15 3.96
N ARG A 21 -2.36 -4.10 5.28
CA ARG A 21 -3.23 -4.73 6.28
C ARG A 21 -3.66 -6.16 5.92
N LYS A 22 -2.72 -6.97 5.46
CA LYS A 22 -2.95 -8.36 5.06
C LYS A 22 -3.92 -8.54 3.88
N MET A 23 -4.23 -7.45 3.19
CA MET A 23 -5.03 -7.51 1.96
C MET A 23 -4.13 -7.90 0.79
N ARG A 24 -4.75 -8.29 -0.33
CA ARG A 24 -4.00 -8.66 -1.51
C ARG A 24 -3.63 -7.44 -2.37
N VAL A 25 -3.30 -6.35 -1.70
CA VAL A 25 -2.82 -5.12 -2.33
C VAL A 25 -1.41 -4.89 -1.83
N THR A 26 -0.43 -5.03 -2.71
CA THR A 26 0.97 -4.89 -2.33
C THR A 26 1.37 -3.42 -2.28
N VAL A 27 2.40 -3.14 -1.48
CA VAL A 27 3.02 -1.82 -1.45
C VAL A 27 3.49 -1.42 -2.85
N GLY A 28 4.06 -2.39 -3.60
CA GLY A 28 4.52 -2.14 -4.96
C GLY A 28 3.43 -1.68 -5.90
N THR A 29 2.21 -2.24 -5.75
CA THR A 29 1.06 -1.82 -6.55
C THR A 29 0.73 -0.36 -6.28
N ILE A 30 0.69 0.04 -5.02
CA ILE A 30 0.38 1.42 -4.63
C ILE A 30 1.46 2.38 -5.15
N VAL A 31 2.72 2.04 -4.92
CA VAL A 31 3.83 2.87 -5.36
C VAL A 31 3.83 2.99 -6.88
N GLY A 32 3.56 1.90 -7.58
CA GLY A 32 3.49 1.90 -9.04
C GLY A 32 2.38 2.80 -9.58
N LEU A 33 1.20 2.76 -8.96
CA LEU A 33 0.09 3.61 -9.39
C LEU A 33 0.42 5.09 -9.22
N ILE A 34 0.99 5.46 -8.08
CA ILE A 34 1.41 6.85 -7.85
C ILE A 34 2.52 7.22 -8.84
N GLY A 35 3.44 6.28 -9.11
CA GLY A 35 4.53 6.50 -10.05
C GLY A 35 4.08 6.75 -11.48
N THR A 36 2.90 6.25 -11.87
CA THR A 36 2.34 6.51 -13.20
C THR A 36 1.59 7.84 -13.29
N GLY A 37 1.56 8.60 -12.20
CA GLY A 37 0.93 9.92 -12.18
C GLY A 37 -0.46 9.96 -11.58
N LYS A 38 -0.95 8.84 -11.03
CA LYS A 38 -2.25 8.85 -10.35
C LYS A 38 -2.15 9.62 -9.04
N THR A 39 -3.22 10.36 -8.74
CA THR A 39 -3.30 11.07 -7.47
C THR A 39 -3.73 10.09 -6.37
N LEU A 40 -3.52 10.51 -5.13
CA LEU A 40 -3.95 9.74 -3.97
C LEU A 40 -5.46 9.49 -4.02
N GLU A 41 -6.23 10.51 -4.40
CA GLU A 41 -7.68 10.38 -4.53
C GLU A 41 -8.07 9.37 -5.60
N GLU A 42 -7.34 9.33 -6.71
CA GLU A 42 -7.61 8.37 -7.77
C GLU A 42 -7.37 6.93 -7.31
N VAL A 43 -6.30 6.72 -6.54
CA VAL A 43 -6.01 5.41 -5.98
C VAL A 43 -7.11 4.98 -5.01
N LEU A 44 -7.57 5.89 -4.17
CA LEU A 44 -8.67 5.60 -3.23
C LEU A 44 -9.97 5.30 -3.96
N LYS A 45 -10.17 5.92 -5.12
CA LYS A 45 -11.36 5.66 -5.93
C LYS A 45 -11.31 4.25 -6.53
N GLU A 46 -10.14 3.79 -6.97
CA GLU A 46 -9.98 2.45 -7.51
C GLU A 46 -10.03 1.38 -6.42
N TYR A 47 -9.53 1.72 -5.23
CA TYR A 47 -9.45 0.79 -4.10
C TYR A 47 -10.20 1.41 -2.92
N PRO A 48 -11.53 1.41 -2.96
CA PRO A 48 -12.34 2.14 -1.96
C PRO A 48 -12.21 1.59 -0.55
N TYR A 49 -11.69 0.39 -0.39
CA TYR A 49 -11.46 -0.19 0.94
C TYR A 49 -10.15 0.28 1.56
N LEU A 50 -9.33 1.01 0.81
CA LEU A 50 -8.11 1.59 1.36
C LEU A 50 -8.42 2.92 2.04
N GLU A 51 -7.54 3.27 2.97
CA GLU A 51 -7.60 4.56 3.64
C GLU A 51 -6.41 5.40 3.19
N ARG A 52 -6.53 6.71 3.33
CA ARG A 52 -5.45 7.62 2.98
C ARG A 52 -4.13 7.25 3.66
N GLU A 53 -4.23 6.87 4.94
CA GLU A 53 -3.05 6.47 5.72
C GLU A 53 -2.37 5.23 5.15
N ASP A 54 -3.14 4.31 4.55
CA ASP A 54 -2.57 3.12 3.93
C ASP A 54 -1.61 3.51 2.82
N ILE A 55 -2.02 4.46 1.98
CA ILE A 55 -1.21 4.91 0.85
C ILE A 55 0.03 5.64 1.34
N LEU A 56 -0.14 6.52 2.33
CA LEU A 56 1.00 7.26 2.88
C LEU A 56 2.03 6.34 3.49
N GLU A 57 1.60 5.31 4.21
CA GLU A 57 2.54 4.35 4.79
C GLU A 57 3.22 3.50 3.71
N ALA A 58 2.49 3.14 2.65
CA ALA A 58 3.07 2.40 1.54
C ALA A 58 4.20 3.20 0.89
N LEU A 59 3.97 4.49 0.66
CA LEU A 59 4.99 5.36 0.08
C LEU A 59 6.18 5.53 1.02
N SER A 60 5.92 5.63 2.30
CA SER A 60 6.97 5.74 3.32
C SER A 60 7.80 4.45 3.39
N TYR A 61 7.15 3.31 3.29
CA TYR A 61 7.81 2.01 3.32
C TYR A 61 8.77 1.86 2.12
N ALA A 62 8.31 2.30 0.94
CA ALA A 62 9.11 2.20 -0.28
C ALA A 62 10.26 3.19 -0.32
N GLY A 63 10.10 4.31 0.36
CA GLY A 63 11.14 5.33 0.46
C GLY A 63 12.20 4.93 1.45
#